data_ff61d87ae72c2e840ae85e28060583f9
#
_entry.id   ff61d87ae72c2e840ae85e28060583f9
#
_cell.length_a   1.000
_cell.length_b   1.000
_cell.length_c   1.000
_cell.angle_alpha   90.00
_cell.angle_beta   90.00
_cell.angle_gamma   90.00
#
_symmetry.space_group_name_H-M   'P 1'
#
loop_
_entity.id
_entity.type
_entity.pdbx_description
1 polymer ?
#
loop_
_entity_poly.entity_id
_entity_poly.type
_entity_poly.pdbx_seq_one_letter_code
_entity_poly.pdbx_strand_id
1 'polypeptide(L)'
;MTKKKPVFVCIVLLCFSFVHCPWDKKKDDSDLMSVAALLALGNNQGIQFSAYAGTQKLECGQTLRGHARTSETFSWIPSAHIAESTTFQLHDFRIFVHGVSLIQNSGEEIPLVLNQDGKFQSGDITLLDFENKTGKCDGTPETNNLVSALIPAGVYKGIKFTLGVPENKNHLDADNQSAPLNNSGMYWSWTSGYKFLKLDFETAETGSSGTSVHIGSAGCVGTGSSSTCSRANRIPVTLTPDGGFNPSTQEIKINVQALLQGIDLQANVNAAMCMSGIAGATSVGCPTVFANIGLDLNAGTPITPVRTVFSIQTKN
;
A
#
# COMPACT_ATOMS: atom_id res chain seq x y z
N MET A 1 -43.53 -46.80 8.75
CA MET A 1 -44.12 -46.05 7.64
C MET A 1 -43.66 -44.60 7.69
N THR A 2 -42.54 -44.29 7.10
CA THR A 2 -41.91 -42.97 7.10
C THR A 2 -42.06 -42.35 5.74
N LYS A 3 -42.87 -41.31 5.61
CA LYS A 3 -43.08 -40.57 4.37
C LYS A 3 -41.91 -39.61 4.13
N LYS A 4 -41.16 -39.85 3.05
CA LYS A 4 -40.19 -38.89 2.47
C LYS A 4 -40.94 -37.79 1.73
N LYS A 5 -40.64 -36.53 2.03
CA LYS A 5 -41.09 -35.37 1.26
C LYS A 5 -40.10 -35.10 0.10
N PRO A 6 -40.58 -34.80 -1.09
CA PRO A 6 -39.71 -34.44 -2.22
C PRO A 6 -39.25 -32.98 -2.12
N VAL A 7 -37.98 -32.74 -2.42
CA VAL A 7 -37.38 -31.41 -2.60
C VAL A 7 -37.77 -30.95 -4.02
N PHE A 8 -38.53 -29.86 -4.09
CA PHE A 8 -38.83 -29.18 -5.35
C PHE A 8 -37.67 -28.24 -5.71
N VAL A 9 -36.96 -28.57 -6.76
CA VAL A 9 -36.03 -27.66 -7.43
C VAL A 9 -36.87 -26.81 -8.40
N CYS A 10 -36.99 -25.51 -8.05
CA CYS A 10 -37.66 -24.57 -8.94
C CYS A 10 -36.65 -24.07 -10.00
N ILE A 11 -36.76 -24.63 -11.21
CA ILE A 11 -36.14 -24.07 -12.39
C ILE A 11 -37.06 -22.96 -12.91
N VAL A 12 -36.59 -21.70 -12.76
CA VAL A 12 -37.29 -20.53 -13.32
C VAL A 12 -37.00 -20.49 -14.82
N LEU A 13 -37.91 -21.00 -15.63
CA LEU A 13 -37.97 -20.74 -17.06
C LEU A 13 -38.67 -19.40 -17.28
N LEU A 14 -37.91 -18.40 -17.73
CA LEU A 14 -38.45 -17.11 -18.18
C LEU A 14 -39.14 -17.28 -19.54
N CYS A 15 -40.44 -17.46 -19.53
CA CYS A 15 -41.28 -17.28 -20.73
C CYS A 15 -41.54 -15.79 -20.97
N PHE A 16 -41.03 -15.25 -22.06
CA PHE A 16 -41.44 -13.95 -22.59
C PHE A 16 -42.84 -14.03 -23.16
N SER A 17 -43.83 -13.49 -22.46
CA SER A 17 -45.13 -13.13 -23.02
C SER A 17 -45.25 -11.61 -23.07
N PHE A 18 -45.30 -11.06 -24.29
CA PHE A 18 -45.55 -9.65 -24.54
C PHE A 18 -46.97 -9.29 -24.09
N VAL A 19 -47.09 -8.57 -23.02
CA VAL A 19 -48.34 -7.81 -22.67
C VAL A 19 -48.01 -6.36 -22.89
N HIS A 20 -48.68 -5.71 -23.88
CA HIS A 20 -48.68 -4.29 -24.11
C HIS A 20 -49.40 -3.59 -22.95
N CYS A 21 -48.66 -2.88 -22.12
CA CYS A 21 -49.21 -1.86 -21.24
C CYS A 21 -48.64 -0.49 -21.66
N PRO A 22 -49.47 0.52 -21.92
CA PRO A 22 -48.97 1.84 -22.25
C PRO A 22 -48.58 2.54 -20.95
N TRP A 23 -47.29 2.55 -20.62
CA TRP A 23 -46.77 3.32 -19.51
C TRP A 23 -45.68 4.31 -19.97
N ASP A 24 -45.78 5.47 -19.38
CA ASP A 24 -45.06 6.72 -19.61
C ASP A 24 -43.57 6.53 -19.88
N LYS A 25 -43.10 7.05 -21.02
CA LYS A 25 -41.70 7.22 -21.35
C LYS A 25 -41.14 8.39 -20.53
N LYS A 26 -40.60 8.10 -19.32
CA LYS A 26 -39.58 8.89 -18.64
C LYS A 26 -39.18 8.24 -17.32
N LYS A 27 -38.64 7.04 -17.34
CA LYS A 27 -37.72 6.49 -16.32
C LYS A 27 -37.11 5.23 -16.90
N ASP A 28 -35.78 5.10 -16.69
CA ASP A 28 -35.04 3.85 -16.67
C ASP A 28 -34.11 3.50 -17.82
N ASP A 29 -33.57 4.50 -18.55
CA ASP A 29 -32.32 4.22 -19.28
C ASP A 29 -31.08 4.19 -18.36
N SER A 30 -31.17 4.80 -17.17
CA SER A 30 -30.07 4.80 -16.17
C SER A 30 -29.92 3.46 -15.45
N ASP A 31 -31.02 2.75 -15.17
CA ASP A 31 -30.98 1.48 -14.43
C ASP A 31 -30.55 0.32 -15.33
N LEU A 32 -30.87 0.33 -16.64
CA LEU A 32 -30.38 -0.65 -17.60
C LEU A 32 -28.89 -0.47 -17.91
N MET A 33 -28.41 0.78 -17.92
CA MET A 33 -26.97 1.10 -18.05
C MET A 33 -26.18 0.65 -16.83
N SER A 34 -26.74 0.77 -15.62
CA SER A 34 -26.07 0.30 -14.40
C SER A 34 -25.98 -1.22 -14.33
N VAL A 35 -26.97 -1.96 -14.76
CA VAL A 35 -26.95 -3.43 -14.82
C VAL A 35 -26.02 -3.93 -15.94
N ALA A 36 -26.00 -3.28 -17.11
CA ALA A 36 -25.08 -3.62 -18.19
C ALA A 36 -23.61 -3.30 -17.82
N ALA A 37 -23.38 -2.21 -17.08
CA ALA A 37 -22.07 -1.90 -16.52
C ALA A 37 -21.65 -2.93 -15.45
N LEU A 38 -22.58 -3.41 -14.63
CA LEU A 38 -22.30 -4.46 -13.63
C LEU A 38 -21.95 -5.81 -14.29
N LEU A 39 -22.54 -6.13 -15.44
CA LEU A 39 -22.24 -7.36 -16.21
C LEU A 39 -20.96 -7.24 -17.04
N ALA A 40 -20.50 -6.04 -17.33
CA ALA A 40 -19.20 -5.77 -17.95
C ALA A 40 -18.04 -5.73 -16.92
N LEU A 41 -18.34 -5.94 -15.62
CA LEU A 41 -17.34 -6.11 -14.58
C LEU A 41 -16.61 -7.43 -14.83
N GLY A 42 -15.52 -7.37 -15.58
CA GLY A 42 -14.53 -8.45 -15.59
C GLY A 42 -14.14 -8.77 -14.13
N ASN A 43 -13.70 -10.00 -13.90
CA ASN A 43 -13.27 -10.54 -12.58
C ASN A 43 -12.12 -9.78 -11.90
N ASN A 44 -12.01 -8.48 -12.11
CA ASN A 44 -10.93 -7.68 -11.57
C ASN A 44 -11.29 -7.25 -10.14
N GLN A 45 -10.80 -8.00 -9.18
CA GLN A 45 -11.15 -7.87 -7.76
C GLN A 45 -10.29 -6.83 -7.03
N GLY A 46 -9.58 -5.95 -7.73
CA GLY A 46 -8.82 -4.90 -7.07
C GLY A 46 -7.50 -4.52 -7.75
N ILE A 47 -6.74 -3.68 -7.05
CA ILE A 47 -5.40 -3.24 -7.44
C ILE A 47 -4.38 -4.08 -6.70
N GLN A 48 -3.56 -4.82 -7.44
CA GLN A 48 -2.48 -5.62 -6.86
C GLN A 48 -1.24 -4.78 -6.64
N PHE A 49 -0.59 -5.02 -5.51
CA PHE A 49 0.71 -4.48 -5.14
C PHE A 49 1.70 -5.62 -4.96
N SER A 50 2.95 -5.40 -5.33
CA SER A 50 4.02 -6.38 -5.12
C SER A 50 5.29 -5.67 -4.67
N ALA A 51 5.91 -6.18 -3.63
CA ALA A 51 7.13 -5.62 -3.08
C ALA A 51 8.37 -6.33 -3.65
N TYR A 52 9.43 -5.56 -3.92
CA TYR A 52 10.67 -6.04 -4.50
C TYR A 52 11.89 -5.39 -3.85
N ALA A 53 12.97 -6.16 -3.77
CA ALA A 53 14.33 -5.67 -3.59
C ALA A 53 15.02 -5.71 -4.97
N GLY A 54 14.97 -4.60 -5.72
CA GLY A 54 15.41 -4.56 -7.11
C GLY A 54 14.51 -5.41 -8.03
N THR A 55 15.04 -6.53 -8.52
CA THR A 55 14.31 -7.50 -9.36
C THR A 55 13.81 -8.70 -8.57
N GLN A 56 14.29 -8.90 -7.35
CA GLN A 56 13.91 -10.01 -6.49
C GLN A 56 12.64 -9.66 -5.72
N LYS A 57 11.63 -10.54 -5.75
CA LYS A 57 10.42 -10.36 -4.94
C LYS A 57 10.76 -10.38 -3.46
N LEU A 58 10.18 -9.45 -2.71
CA LEU A 58 10.38 -9.33 -1.27
C LEU A 58 9.55 -10.40 -0.55
N GLU A 59 10.21 -11.40 0.02
CA GLU A 59 9.57 -12.52 0.71
C GLU A 59 10.32 -12.85 2.00
N CYS A 60 9.59 -13.26 3.02
CA CYS A 60 10.15 -13.75 4.28
C CYS A 60 10.97 -15.00 4.06
N GLY A 61 12.01 -15.20 4.89
CA GLY A 61 12.87 -16.38 4.85
C GLY A 61 13.87 -16.42 3.70
N GLN A 62 13.89 -15.41 2.83
CA GLN A 62 14.85 -15.29 1.74
C GLN A 62 15.96 -14.30 2.10
N THR A 63 17.15 -14.55 1.57
CA THR A 63 18.23 -13.57 1.56
C THR A 63 18.04 -12.64 0.36
N LEU A 64 17.76 -11.38 0.64
CA LEU A 64 17.47 -10.36 -0.34
C LEU A 64 18.71 -9.52 -0.61
N ARG A 65 18.83 -9.00 -1.82
CA ARG A 65 19.95 -8.11 -2.18
C ARG A 65 19.53 -6.65 -1.97
N GLY A 66 20.25 -5.95 -1.09
CA GLY A 66 19.97 -4.57 -0.76
C GLY A 66 20.33 -3.60 -1.88
N HIS A 67 21.50 -3.75 -2.48
CA HIS A 67 21.97 -2.85 -3.53
C HIS A 67 22.84 -3.58 -4.55
N ALA A 68 22.52 -3.46 -5.84
CA ALA A 68 23.51 -3.66 -6.88
C ALA A 68 24.16 -2.30 -7.16
N ARG A 69 25.47 -2.22 -7.10
CA ARG A 69 26.23 -1.04 -7.50
C ARG A 69 25.93 -0.77 -8.97
N THR A 70 25.15 0.26 -9.28
CA THR A 70 25.25 0.89 -10.59
C THR A 70 26.49 1.79 -10.54
N SER A 71 27.27 1.82 -11.60
CA SER A 71 28.48 2.61 -11.77
C SER A 71 28.29 4.14 -11.76
N GLU A 72 27.20 4.63 -11.19
CA GLU A 72 26.99 6.04 -10.94
C GLU A 72 27.88 6.44 -9.75
N THR A 73 29.07 6.87 -10.09
CA THR A 73 30.03 7.50 -9.21
C THR A 73 29.40 8.73 -8.55
N PHE A 74 28.99 8.59 -7.30
CA PHE A 74 28.83 9.74 -6.41
C PHE A 74 30.24 10.26 -6.10
N SER A 75 30.75 11.19 -6.91
CA SER A 75 32.12 11.72 -6.84
C SER A 75 32.43 12.51 -5.56
N TRP A 76 31.50 12.62 -4.64
CA TRP A 76 31.64 13.34 -3.37
C TRP A 76 31.71 12.47 -2.12
N ILE A 77 31.57 11.13 -2.26
CA ILE A 77 31.81 10.19 -1.15
C ILE A 77 33.21 9.61 -1.36
N PRO A 78 34.21 9.99 -0.54
CA PRO A 78 35.53 9.39 -0.65
C PRO A 78 35.41 7.89 -0.38
N SER A 79 35.66 7.06 -1.39
CA SER A 79 35.91 5.60 -1.35
C SER A 79 35.24 4.79 -0.21
N ALA A 80 34.11 5.25 0.31
CA ALA A 80 33.25 4.44 1.16
C ALA A 80 32.83 3.23 0.34
N HIS A 81 33.13 2.04 0.81
CA HIS A 81 32.75 0.77 0.22
C HIS A 81 31.22 0.72 0.14
N ILE A 82 30.66 1.29 -0.92
CA ILE A 82 29.25 1.07 -1.27
C ILE A 82 29.20 -0.39 -1.63
N ALA A 83 28.76 -1.21 -0.71
CA ALA A 83 28.81 -2.64 -0.81
C ALA A 83 28.13 -3.11 -2.08
N GLU A 84 28.87 -3.82 -2.91
CA GLU A 84 28.39 -4.37 -4.19
C GLU A 84 27.23 -5.34 -4.01
N SER A 85 26.93 -5.80 -2.80
CA SER A 85 25.79 -6.66 -2.49
C SER A 85 25.60 -6.83 -0.99
N THR A 86 25.19 -5.79 -0.27
CA THR A 86 24.64 -6.03 1.07
C THR A 86 23.41 -6.90 0.94
N THR A 87 23.43 -8.02 1.63
CA THR A 87 22.25 -8.87 1.74
C THR A 87 21.50 -8.53 3.02
N PHE A 88 20.20 -8.66 2.99
CA PHE A 88 19.35 -8.49 4.16
C PHE A 88 18.28 -9.58 4.25
N GLN A 89 17.73 -9.77 5.43
CA GLN A 89 16.58 -10.63 5.67
C GLN A 89 15.45 -9.78 6.25
N LEU A 90 14.25 -9.99 5.71
CA LEU A 90 13.06 -9.26 6.12
C LEU A 90 12.57 -9.74 7.48
N HIS A 91 12.18 -8.80 8.35
CA HIS A 91 11.45 -9.03 9.58
C HIS A 91 9.97 -8.58 9.45
N ASP A 92 9.74 -7.44 8.78
CA ASP A 92 8.40 -6.89 8.61
C ASP A 92 8.37 -5.94 7.41
N PHE A 93 7.33 -6.02 6.59
CA PHE A 93 7.04 -4.99 5.60
C PHE A 93 5.54 -4.83 5.44
N ARG A 94 5.05 -3.74 5.98
CA ARG A 94 3.64 -3.36 5.92
C ARG A 94 3.47 -1.88 5.61
N ILE A 95 2.44 -1.55 4.84
CA ILE A 95 2.09 -0.16 4.53
C ILE A 95 0.58 0.05 4.56
N PHE A 96 0.15 1.20 5.05
CA PHE A 96 -1.21 1.68 4.87
C PHE A 96 -1.33 2.49 3.59
N VAL A 97 -2.39 2.22 2.82
CA VAL A 97 -2.80 3.05 1.68
C VAL A 97 -4.26 3.45 1.84
N HIS A 98 -4.60 4.67 1.39
CA HIS A 98 -5.98 5.16 1.40
C HIS A 98 -6.26 6.07 0.21
N GLY A 99 -7.55 6.37 -0.03
CA GLY A 99 -7.97 7.29 -1.07
C GLY A 99 -7.57 6.82 -2.47
N VAL A 100 -7.67 5.51 -2.75
CA VAL A 100 -7.28 4.93 -4.03
C VAL A 100 -8.28 5.34 -5.09
N SER A 101 -7.80 5.91 -6.21
CA SER A 101 -8.60 6.37 -7.34
C SER A 101 -7.96 5.94 -8.66
N LEU A 102 -8.76 5.58 -9.64
CA LEU A 102 -8.34 5.41 -11.01
C LEU A 102 -8.47 6.73 -11.77
N ILE A 103 -7.52 7.03 -12.65
CA ILE A 103 -7.52 8.24 -13.47
C ILE A 103 -7.98 7.85 -14.87
N GLN A 104 -9.10 8.38 -15.30
CA GLN A 104 -9.60 8.18 -16.67
C GLN A 104 -8.71 8.88 -17.71
N ASN A 105 -8.86 8.50 -18.98
CA ASN A 105 -8.16 9.18 -20.08
C ASN A 105 -8.56 10.67 -20.22
N SER A 106 -9.75 11.04 -19.74
CA SER A 106 -10.20 12.43 -19.59
C SER A 106 -9.42 13.23 -18.54
N GLY A 107 -8.75 12.52 -17.60
CA GLY A 107 -8.14 13.10 -16.41
C GLY A 107 -9.05 13.11 -15.18
N GLU A 108 -10.30 12.65 -15.31
CA GLU A 108 -11.21 12.50 -14.19
C GLU A 108 -10.73 11.39 -13.24
N GLU A 109 -10.78 11.64 -11.93
CA GLU A 109 -10.46 10.65 -10.89
C GLU A 109 -11.73 9.92 -10.46
N ILE A 110 -11.70 8.58 -10.50
CA ILE A 110 -12.77 7.71 -10.00
C ILE A 110 -12.30 7.08 -8.69
N PRO A 111 -12.78 7.55 -7.52
CA PRO A 111 -12.48 6.90 -6.26
C PRO A 111 -12.98 5.46 -6.23
N LEU A 112 -12.16 4.56 -5.70
CA LEU A 112 -12.55 3.17 -5.53
C LEU A 112 -13.37 2.97 -4.25
N VAL A 113 -14.47 2.25 -4.38
CA VAL A 113 -15.23 1.74 -3.23
C VAL A 113 -14.63 0.39 -2.85
N LEU A 114 -13.95 0.35 -1.70
CA LEU A 114 -13.26 -0.85 -1.25
C LEU A 114 -14.22 -1.89 -0.69
N ASN A 115 -13.93 -3.16 -0.95
CA ASN A 115 -14.61 -4.26 -0.28
C ASN A 115 -14.23 -4.27 1.19
N GLN A 116 -15.21 -4.37 2.07
CA GLN A 116 -14.99 -4.36 3.52
C GLN A 116 -14.78 -5.80 4.00
N ASP A 117 -13.53 -6.22 4.16
CA ASP A 117 -13.18 -7.59 4.52
C ASP A 117 -13.07 -7.83 6.04
N GLY A 118 -13.13 -6.75 6.83
CA GLY A 118 -13.04 -6.80 8.28
C GLY A 118 -11.67 -7.24 8.82
N LYS A 119 -10.64 -7.25 7.97
CA LYS A 119 -9.29 -7.69 8.33
C LYS A 119 -8.22 -6.74 7.81
N PHE A 120 -8.16 -6.54 6.51
CA PHE A 120 -7.16 -5.70 5.86
C PHE A 120 -7.73 -4.40 5.30
N GLN A 121 -9.06 -4.28 5.21
CA GLN A 121 -9.73 -3.12 4.65
C GLN A 121 -10.89 -2.63 5.51
N SER A 122 -10.94 -1.31 5.74
CA SER A 122 -12.05 -0.63 6.42
C SER A 122 -12.20 0.81 5.92
N GLY A 123 -13.41 1.16 5.50
CA GLY A 123 -13.65 2.44 4.85
C GLY A 123 -12.88 2.55 3.53
N ASP A 124 -12.03 3.55 3.42
CA ASP A 124 -11.13 3.80 2.30
C ASP A 124 -9.67 3.40 2.57
N ILE A 125 -9.41 2.68 3.66
CA ILE A 125 -8.07 2.31 4.12
C ILE A 125 -7.82 0.84 3.86
N THR A 126 -6.64 0.52 3.32
CA THR A 126 -6.11 -0.84 3.20
C THR A 126 -4.76 -0.94 3.90
N LEU A 127 -4.56 -2.01 4.67
CA LEU A 127 -3.24 -2.45 5.12
C LEU A 127 -2.72 -3.46 4.10
N LEU A 128 -1.65 -3.13 3.41
CA LEU A 128 -0.86 -4.07 2.63
C LEU A 128 0.18 -4.70 3.56
N ASP A 129 0.24 -6.04 3.54
CA ASP A 129 1.05 -6.85 4.44
C ASP A 129 1.81 -7.89 3.63
N PHE A 130 3.13 -7.74 3.56
CA PHE A 130 4.02 -8.59 2.77
C PHE A 130 4.82 -9.58 3.64
N GLU A 131 4.60 -9.57 4.94
CA GLU A 131 5.23 -10.51 5.85
C GLU A 131 4.27 -11.66 6.19
N ASN A 132 4.80 -12.89 6.32
CA ASN A 132 4.00 -14.11 6.50
C ASN A 132 4.44 -14.96 7.69
N LYS A 133 5.19 -14.38 8.61
CA LYS A 133 5.73 -15.05 9.80
C LYS A 133 6.64 -16.23 9.52
N THR A 134 7.21 -16.34 8.32
CA THR A 134 8.24 -17.34 8.04
C THR A 134 9.65 -16.77 8.15
N GLY A 135 10.65 -17.63 8.33
CA GLY A 135 12.05 -17.20 8.44
C GLY A 135 12.27 -16.26 9.62
N LYS A 136 12.64 -15.02 9.34
CA LYS A 136 12.87 -13.94 10.33
C LYS A 136 11.69 -12.98 10.50
N CYS A 137 10.59 -13.19 9.79
CA CYS A 137 9.43 -12.32 9.89
C CYS A 137 8.65 -12.54 11.18
N ASP A 138 8.23 -11.45 11.83
CA ASP A 138 7.70 -11.42 13.20
C ASP A 138 6.18 -11.27 13.30
N GLY A 139 5.47 -11.04 12.21
CA GLY A 139 4.05 -10.68 12.21
C GLY A 139 3.07 -11.84 12.28
N THR A 140 2.16 -11.92 11.33
CA THR A 140 1.12 -12.95 11.26
C THR A 140 1.25 -13.80 9.99
N PRO A 141 0.74 -15.05 9.99
CA PRO A 141 0.80 -15.88 8.77
C PRO A 141 0.02 -15.31 7.58
N GLU A 142 -0.95 -14.47 7.85
CA GLU A 142 -1.82 -13.91 6.83
C GLU A 142 -1.23 -12.66 6.20
N THR A 143 -1.25 -12.61 4.89
CA THR A 143 -0.74 -11.50 4.08
C THR A 143 -1.84 -10.80 3.30
N ASN A 144 -1.60 -9.59 2.87
CA ASN A 144 -2.45 -8.87 1.93
C ASN A 144 -1.62 -8.01 0.96
N ASN A 145 -1.74 -8.30 -0.32
CA ASN A 145 -1.11 -7.50 -1.38
C ASN A 145 -2.15 -6.87 -2.33
N LEU A 146 -3.42 -6.82 -1.92
CA LEU A 146 -4.52 -6.40 -2.75
C LEU A 146 -5.31 -5.26 -2.09
N VAL A 147 -5.52 -4.18 -2.83
CA VAL A 147 -6.60 -3.23 -2.55
C VAL A 147 -7.84 -3.77 -3.25
N SER A 148 -8.66 -4.49 -2.51
CA SER A 148 -9.84 -5.17 -3.05
C SER A 148 -10.99 -4.19 -3.31
N ALA A 149 -11.45 -4.12 -4.53
CA ALA A 149 -12.55 -3.25 -4.96
C ALA A 149 -13.15 -3.78 -6.27
N LEU A 150 -14.37 -3.41 -6.56
CA LEU A 150 -14.93 -3.64 -7.90
C LEU A 150 -14.36 -2.59 -8.86
N ILE A 151 -13.68 -3.06 -9.88
CA ILE A 151 -13.05 -2.20 -10.88
C ILE A 151 -13.63 -2.54 -12.26
N PRO A 152 -14.23 -1.56 -12.96
CA PRO A 152 -14.64 -1.75 -14.33
C PRO A 152 -13.47 -2.18 -15.22
N ALA A 153 -13.70 -3.14 -16.11
CA ALA A 153 -12.68 -3.55 -17.07
C ALA A 153 -12.30 -2.38 -17.97
N GLY A 154 -11.00 -2.22 -18.24
CA GLY A 154 -10.53 -1.15 -19.10
C GLY A 154 -9.08 -0.78 -18.88
N VAL A 155 -8.64 0.17 -19.69
CA VAL A 155 -7.33 0.83 -19.55
C VAL A 155 -7.58 2.26 -19.08
N TYR A 156 -6.92 2.62 -18.00
CA TYR A 156 -6.99 3.94 -17.39
C TYR A 156 -5.74 4.73 -17.73
N LYS A 157 -5.78 6.07 -17.67
CA LYS A 157 -4.59 6.89 -17.78
C LYS A 157 -3.59 6.58 -16.67
N GLY A 158 -4.09 6.23 -15.48
CA GLY A 158 -3.24 5.91 -14.33
C GLY A 158 -4.02 5.62 -13.07
N ILE A 159 -3.30 5.65 -11.96
CA ILE A 159 -3.81 5.41 -10.61
C ILE A 159 -3.23 6.45 -9.65
N LYS A 160 -3.99 6.78 -8.62
CA LYS A 160 -3.60 7.65 -7.51
C LYS A 160 -3.96 7.01 -6.19
N PHE A 161 -3.12 7.15 -5.19
CA PHE A 161 -3.37 6.74 -3.82
C PHE A 161 -2.50 7.54 -2.86
N THR A 162 -2.81 7.48 -1.57
CA THR A 162 -1.96 8.08 -0.53
C THR A 162 -1.42 6.97 0.37
N LEU A 163 -0.10 6.90 0.55
CA LEU A 163 0.51 6.07 1.57
C LEU A 163 0.36 6.78 2.92
N GLY A 164 -0.29 6.11 3.86
CA GLY A 164 -0.58 6.62 5.20
C GLY A 164 -1.98 6.31 5.68
N VAL A 165 -2.31 6.85 6.85
CA VAL A 165 -3.64 6.81 7.48
C VAL A 165 -4.24 8.23 7.39
N PRO A 166 -5.54 8.40 7.07
CA PRO A 166 -6.20 9.70 7.06
C PRO A 166 -6.01 10.44 8.40
N GLU A 167 -5.89 11.76 8.34
CA GLU A 167 -5.55 12.56 9.52
C GLU A 167 -6.54 12.38 10.68
N ASN A 168 -7.81 12.38 10.37
CA ASN A 168 -8.89 12.20 11.35
C ASN A 168 -8.95 10.80 12.00
N LYS A 169 -8.18 9.83 11.49
CA LYS A 169 -8.09 8.47 12.02
C LYS A 169 -6.73 8.14 12.62
N ASN A 170 -5.71 8.94 12.32
CA ASN A 170 -4.32 8.62 12.66
C ASN A 170 -4.02 8.55 14.17
N HIS A 171 -4.82 9.22 15.00
CA HIS A 171 -4.60 9.31 16.43
C HIS A 171 -5.75 8.71 17.26
N LEU A 172 -6.62 7.96 16.62
CA LEU A 172 -7.65 7.21 17.34
C LEU A 172 -7.01 6.03 18.07
N ASP A 173 -7.58 5.70 19.21
CA ASP A 173 -7.14 4.56 20.01
C ASP A 173 -7.31 3.26 19.23
N ALA A 174 -6.19 2.59 18.95
CA ALA A 174 -6.16 1.38 18.14
C ALA A 174 -7.00 0.23 18.74
N ASP A 175 -7.05 0.12 20.06
CA ASP A 175 -7.80 -0.94 20.74
C ASP A 175 -9.32 -0.80 20.50
N ASN A 176 -9.78 0.40 20.17
CA ASN A 176 -11.17 0.71 19.89
C ASN A 176 -11.50 0.83 18.39
N GLN A 177 -10.53 0.54 17.51
CA GLN A 177 -10.76 0.56 16.07
C GLN A 177 -11.11 -0.83 15.52
N SER A 178 -11.80 -0.84 14.37
CA SER A 178 -11.92 -2.05 13.56
C SER A 178 -10.63 -2.29 12.78
N ALA A 179 -10.36 -3.55 12.41
CA ALA A 179 -9.27 -3.87 11.51
C ALA A 179 -9.42 -3.07 10.18
N PRO A 180 -8.31 -2.65 9.60
CA PRO A 180 -6.93 -2.92 9.97
C PRO A 180 -6.31 -1.95 10.99
N LEU A 181 -7.06 -0.97 11.49
CA LEU A 181 -6.55 0.06 12.40
C LEU A 181 -6.35 -0.44 13.84
N ASN A 182 -6.85 -1.63 14.20
CA ASN A 182 -6.56 -2.28 15.49
C ASN A 182 -5.24 -3.08 15.49
N ASN A 183 -4.43 -2.98 14.44
CA ASN A 183 -3.13 -3.66 14.38
C ASN A 183 -2.09 -2.91 15.22
N SER A 184 -1.80 -3.45 16.42
CA SER A 184 -0.84 -2.85 17.37
C SER A 184 0.59 -2.78 16.80
N GLY A 185 0.98 -3.70 15.90
CA GLY A 185 2.29 -3.67 15.25
C GLY A 185 2.48 -2.46 14.33
N MET A 186 1.39 -1.87 13.86
CA MET A 186 1.37 -0.67 13.01
C MET A 186 1.04 0.61 13.77
N TYR A 187 0.96 0.58 15.08
CA TYR A 187 0.62 1.72 15.93
C TYR A 187 1.75 1.99 16.92
N TRP A 188 2.11 3.25 17.13
CA TRP A 188 3.07 3.63 18.16
C TRP A 188 2.37 3.99 19.47
N SER A 189 1.48 4.97 19.39
CA SER A 189 0.69 5.48 20.51
C SER A 189 -0.35 6.47 19.99
N TRP A 190 -1.30 6.83 20.84
CA TRP A 190 -2.28 7.88 20.51
C TRP A 190 -1.63 9.25 20.20
N THR A 191 -0.45 9.56 20.79
CA THR A 191 0.30 10.79 20.51
C THR A 191 1.03 10.74 19.17
N SER A 192 1.65 9.59 18.83
CA SER A 192 2.45 9.45 17.61
C SER A 192 1.67 8.93 16.43
N GLY A 193 0.51 8.26 16.67
CA GLY A 193 -0.35 7.69 15.65
C GLY A 193 0.18 6.40 15.05
N TYR A 194 -0.20 6.15 13.80
CA TYR A 194 0.16 4.94 13.06
C TYR A 194 1.48 5.07 12.32
N LYS A 195 2.15 3.92 12.16
CA LYS A 195 3.21 3.74 11.16
C LYS A 195 2.55 3.62 9.80
N PHE A 196 2.82 4.53 8.90
CA PHE A 196 2.30 4.51 7.53
C PHE A 196 3.03 3.50 6.66
N LEU A 197 4.34 3.39 6.90
CA LEU A 197 5.23 2.38 6.37
C LEU A 197 6.04 1.82 7.53
N LYS A 198 6.10 0.50 7.61
CA LYS A 198 6.97 -0.25 8.51
C LYS A 198 7.80 -1.21 7.67
N LEU A 199 9.11 -1.05 7.71
CA LEU A 199 10.08 -1.95 7.11
C LEU A 199 11.13 -2.26 8.17
N ASP A 200 11.15 -3.50 8.64
CA ASP A 200 12.15 -4.02 9.57
C ASP A 200 12.94 -5.13 8.89
N PHE A 201 14.25 -5.09 9.03
CA PHE A 201 15.14 -6.06 8.42
C PHE A 201 16.45 -6.16 9.18
N GLU A 202 17.19 -7.23 8.98
CA GLU A 202 18.54 -7.40 9.48
C GLU A 202 19.54 -7.57 8.33
N THR A 203 20.77 -7.12 8.55
CA THR A 203 21.94 -7.42 7.71
C THR A 203 22.94 -8.22 8.53
N ALA A 204 24.00 -8.71 7.91
CA ALA A 204 25.09 -9.35 8.65
C ALA A 204 25.71 -8.42 9.71
N GLU A 205 25.74 -7.12 9.41
CA GLU A 205 26.31 -6.08 10.27
C GLU A 205 25.38 -5.68 11.43
N THR A 206 24.07 -5.66 11.21
CA THR A 206 23.09 -5.37 12.26
C THR A 206 22.88 -6.56 13.19
N GLY A 207 23.14 -7.76 12.68
CA GLY A 207 22.79 -9.00 13.37
C GLY A 207 21.31 -9.06 13.72
N SER A 208 20.96 -9.82 14.75
CA SER A 208 19.58 -10.02 15.20
C SER A 208 18.91 -8.76 15.75
N SER A 209 19.66 -7.69 16.01
CA SER A 209 19.06 -6.41 16.44
C SER A 209 18.31 -5.70 15.32
N GLY A 210 18.67 -5.99 14.06
CA GLY A 210 18.02 -5.42 12.90
C GLY A 210 18.14 -3.91 12.78
N THR A 211 17.44 -3.37 11.80
CA THR A 211 17.22 -1.93 11.61
C THR A 211 15.80 -1.68 11.16
N SER A 212 15.29 -0.48 11.39
CA SER A 212 13.88 -0.13 11.18
C SER A 212 13.73 1.15 10.36
N VAL A 213 12.88 1.09 9.35
CA VAL A 213 12.35 2.25 8.66
C VAL A 213 10.85 2.34 8.94
N HIS A 214 10.48 3.27 9.81
CA HIS A 214 9.09 3.53 10.17
C HIS A 214 8.73 4.98 9.82
N ILE A 215 7.83 5.16 8.89
CA ILE A 215 7.32 6.48 8.51
C ILE A 215 5.90 6.64 9.08
N GLY A 216 5.64 7.76 9.69
CA GLY A 216 4.34 8.19 10.20
C GLY A 216 4.37 9.69 10.45
N SER A 217 3.26 10.27 10.87
CA SER A 217 3.19 11.68 11.23
C SER A 217 4.13 12.02 12.40
N ALA A 218 4.60 13.25 12.47
CA ALA A 218 5.50 13.69 13.51
C ALA A 218 5.21 15.12 13.99
N GLY A 219 5.68 15.43 15.20
CA GLY A 219 5.41 16.72 15.83
C GLY A 219 3.92 16.92 16.09
N CYS A 220 3.26 15.87 16.56
CA CYS A 220 1.82 15.86 16.78
C CYS A 220 1.46 16.40 18.17
N VAL A 221 0.36 17.14 18.24
CA VAL A 221 -0.24 17.68 19.46
C VAL A 221 -1.74 17.46 19.46
N GLY A 222 -2.34 17.37 20.64
CA GLY A 222 -3.78 17.08 20.79
C GLY A 222 -4.04 15.61 21.09
N THR A 223 -5.31 15.20 21.00
CA THR A 223 -5.76 13.84 21.30
C THR A 223 -6.85 13.38 20.32
N GLY A 224 -6.84 12.10 19.96
CA GLY A 224 -7.85 11.49 19.11
C GLY A 224 -7.98 12.22 17.77
N SER A 225 -9.20 12.41 17.30
CA SER A 225 -9.51 13.08 16.02
C SER A 225 -9.17 14.57 15.97
N SER A 226 -8.87 15.19 17.13
CA SER A 226 -8.45 16.61 17.22
C SER A 226 -6.94 16.77 17.18
N SER A 227 -6.18 15.69 17.07
CA SER A 227 -4.71 15.74 16.93
C SER A 227 -4.33 16.39 15.60
N THR A 228 -3.31 17.24 15.66
CA THR A 228 -2.68 17.85 14.48
C THR A 228 -1.18 17.61 14.52
N CYS A 229 -0.58 17.42 13.37
CA CYS A 229 0.85 17.12 13.25
C CYS A 229 1.54 18.18 12.39
N SER A 230 2.64 18.74 12.88
CA SER A 230 3.43 19.70 12.12
C SER A 230 4.10 19.08 10.89
N ARG A 231 4.29 17.78 10.89
CA ARG A 231 4.79 16.98 9.76
C ARG A 231 3.81 15.84 9.49
N ALA A 232 2.99 16.01 8.48
CA ALA A 232 1.95 15.04 8.13
C ALA A 232 2.54 13.72 7.62
N ASN A 233 3.64 13.77 6.87
CA ASN A 233 4.37 12.63 6.30
C ASN A 233 3.51 11.67 5.48
N ARG A 234 2.34 12.10 4.99
CA ARG A 234 1.51 11.33 4.05
C ARG A 234 2.04 11.52 2.65
N ILE A 235 2.13 10.44 1.90
CA ILE A 235 2.76 10.42 0.58
C ILE A 235 1.72 10.20 -0.50
N PRO A 236 1.27 11.24 -1.20
CA PRO A 236 0.44 11.08 -2.39
C PRO A 236 1.27 10.50 -3.52
N VAL A 237 0.80 9.44 -4.12
CA VAL A 237 1.42 8.76 -5.25
C VAL A 237 0.47 8.83 -6.44
N THR A 238 0.98 9.32 -7.57
CA THR A 238 0.26 9.33 -8.85
C THR A 238 1.14 8.64 -9.90
N LEU A 239 0.62 7.60 -10.52
CA LEU A 239 1.31 6.83 -11.53
C LEU A 239 0.52 6.90 -12.84
N THR A 240 1.11 7.50 -13.85
CA THR A 240 0.52 7.69 -15.18
C THR A 240 1.50 7.20 -16.26
N PRO A 241 1.64 5.88 -16.41
CA PRO A 241 2.60 5.33 -17.38
C PRO A 241 2.18 5.63 -18.82
N ASP A 242 3.19 5.69 -19.72
CA ASP A 242 2.97 5.78 -21.15
C ASP A 242 2.05 4.72 -21.68
N GLY A 243 1.24 4.40 -22.15
CA GLY A 243 0.36 3.27 -22.50
C GLY A 243 -0.77 3.00 -21.51
N GLY A 244 -0.84 3.75 -20.42
CA GLY A 244 -1.90 3.66 -19.43
C GLY A 244 -1.75 2.49 -18.45
N PHE A 245 -2.72 2.38 -17.54
CA PHE A 245 -2.78 1.38 -16.49
C PHE A 245 -3.98 0.43 -16.69
N ASN A 246 -3.70 -0.86 -16.81
CA ASN A 246 -4.72 -1.91 -16.87
C ASN A 246 -4.62 -2.78 -15.60
N PRO A 247 -5.55 -2.63 -14.64
CA PRO A 247 -5.51 -3.40 -13.38
C PRO A 247 -5.61 -4.92 -13.56
N SER A 248 -6.11 -5.39 -14.70
CA SER A 248 -6.22 -6.84 -14.96
C SER A 248 -4.86 -7.48 -15.25
N THR A 249 -3.95 -6.74 -15.88
CA THR A 249 -2.65 -7.27 -16.36
C THR A 249 -1.45 -6.60 -15.73
N GLN A 250 -1.67 -5.53 -14.97
CA GLN A 250 -0.60 -4.74 -14.34
C GLN A 250 -0.82 -4.62 -12.84
N GLU A 251 0.25 -4.40 -12.12
CA GLU A 251 0.31 -4.22 -10.67
C GLU A 251 1.19 -3.03 -10.30
N ILE A 252 1.06 -2.59 -9.06
CA ILE A 252 1.94 -1.57 -8.46
C ILE A 252 3.15 -2.27 -7.86
N LYS A 253 4.32 -1.98 -8.39
CA LYS A 253 5.59 -2.40 -7.81
C LYS A 253 6.02 -1.42 -6.72
N ILE A 254 6.42 -1.96 -5.56
CA ILE A 254 7.09 -1.23 -4.48
C ILE A 254 8.54 -1.69 -4.45
N ASN A 255 9.47 -0.78 -4.71
CA ASN A 255 10.90 -1.09 -4.75
C ASN A 255 11.60 -0.66 -3.47
N VAL A 256 11.77 -1.60 -2.53
CA VAL A 256 12.47 -1.38 -1.25
C VAL A 256 13.94 -1.02 -1.48
N GLN A 257 14.58 -1.56 -2.52
CA GLN A 257 15.95 -1.18 -2.87
C GLN A 257 16.06 0.30 -3.24
N ALA A 258 15.08 0.84 -3.99
CA ALA A 258 15.03 2.26 -4.30
C ALA A 258 14.81 3.12 -3.05
N LEU A 259 13.99 2.65 -2.10
CA LEU A 259 13.76 3.32 -0.82
C LEU A 259 15.05 3.44 0.01
N LEU A 260 15.88 2.40 0.01
CA LEU A 260 17.13 2.33 0.77
C LEU A 260 18.37 2.79 -0.02
N GLN A 261 18.19 3.22 -1.26
CA GLN A 261 19.32 3.60 -2.12
C GLN A 261 20.08 4.81 -1.56
N GLY A 262 21.41 4.74 -1.60
CA GLY A 262 22.29 5.76 -1.06
C GLY A 262 22.59 5.60 0.43
N ILE A 263 22.05 4.56 1.08
CA ILE A 263 22.36 4.20 2.46
C ILE A 263 23.41 3.08 2.43
N ASP A 264 24.54 3.30 3.12
CA ASP A 264 25.55 2.26 3.31
C ASP A 264 25.15 1.38 4.49
N LEU A 265 24.55 0.24 4.18
CA LEU A 265 24.06 -0.72 5.18
C LEU A 265 25.21 -1.48 5.86
N GLN A 266 26.46 -1.38 5.36
CA GLN A 266 27.63 -2.03 5.95
C GLN A 266 28.42 -1.10 6.89
N ALA A 267 28.47 0.19 6.59
CA ALA A 267 29.30 1.12 7.35
C ALA A 267 28.77 1.40 8.75
N ASN A 268 27.47 1.27 8.96
CA ASN A 268 26.83 1.58 10.24
C ASN A 268 25.55 0.75 10.41
N VAL A 269 25.47 0.00 11.49
CA VAL A 269 24.30 -0.82 11.86
C VAL A 269 23.00 -0.01 11.92
N ASN A 270 23.06 1.29 12.13
CA ASN A 270 21.91 2.19 12.16
C ASN A 270 21.78 3.07 10.90
N ALA A 271 22.56 2.80 9.84
CA ALA A 271 22.56 3.67 8.66
C ALA A 271 21.17 3.86 8.04
N ALA A 272 20.32 2.83 8.04
CA ALA A 272 18.96 2.89 7.54
C ALA A 272 17.92 3.26 8.62
N MET A 273 18.31 3.42 9.89
CA MET A 273 17.35 3.69 10.97
C MET A 273 16.58 4.99 10.70
N CYS A 274 15.27 4.86 10.58
CA CYS A 274 14.36 5.99 10.44
C CYS A 274 13.05 5.76 11.21
N MET A 275 12.84 6.49 12.29
CA MET A 275 11.68 6.42 13.18
C MET A 275 10.97 7.78 13.21
N SER A 276 10.36 8.18 12.10
CA SER A 276 9.88 9.56 11.88
C SER A 276 8.71 9.99 12.75
N GLY A 277 7.93 9.04 13.27
CA GLY A 277 6.76 9.32 14.12
C GLY A 277 7.11 9.61 15.58
N ILE A 278 8.36 9.37 16.02
CA ILE A 278 8.78 9.62 17.38
C ILE A 278 9.23 11.07 17.51
N ALA A 279 8.64 11.81 18.47
CA ALA A 279 9.00 13.20 18.72
C ALA A 279 10.49 13.33 19.06
N GLY A 280 11.20 14.22 18.34
CA GLY A 280 12.63 14.47 18.54
C GLY A 280 13.59 13.46 17.93
N ALA A 281 13.09 12.39 17.29
CA ALA A 281 13.95 11.41 16.64
C ALA A 281 14.36 11.88 15.24
N THR A 282 15.55 12.43 15.12
CA THR A 282 16.28 12.53 13.85
C THR A 282 17.10 11.26 13.69
N SER A 283 16.47 10.20 13.18
CA SER A 283 17.19 8.96 12.94
C SER A 283 18.12 9.08 11.72
N VAL A 284 19.23 8.36 11.74
CA VAL A 284 20.35 8.50 10.79
C VAL A 284 19.90 8.34 9.33
N GLY A 285 19.02 7.38 9.04
CA GLY A 285 18.55 7.08 7.68
C GLY A 285 17.44 7.99 7.17
N CYS A 286 16.75 8.76 8.03
CA CYS A 286 15.58 9.53 7.63
C CYS A 286 15.86 10.53 6.49
N PRO A 287 16.94 11.31 6.45
CA PRO A 287 17.18 12.21 5.33
C PRO A 287 17.17 11.52 3.98
N THR A 288 17.82 10.37 3.88
CA THR A 288 17.88 9.60 2.63
C THR A 288 16.56 8.91 2.29
N VAL A 289 15.93 8.27 3.28
CA VAL A 289 14.62 7.61 3.10
C VAL A 289 13.56 8.61 2.66
N PHE A 290 13.48 9.77 3.31
CA PHE A 290 12.51 10.81 2.98
C PHE A 290 12.72 11.35 1.56
N ALA A 291 13.96 11.66 1.18
CA ALA A 291 14.28 12.10 -0.17
C ALA A 291 13.92 11.03 -1.23
N ASN A 292 14.21 9.77 -0.95
CA ASN A 292 13.92 8.67 -1.87
C ASN A 292 12.41 8.45 -2.06
N ILE A 293 11.61 8.57 -1.00
CA ILE A 293 10.16 8.33 -1.07
C ILE A 293 9.35 9.58 -1.47
N GLY A 294 10.00 10.73 -1.57
CA GLY A 294 9.37 11.98 -1.99
C GLY A 294 8.75 12.80 -0.86
N LEU A 295 9.41 12.85 0.29
CA LEU A 295 9.04 13.70 1.43
C LEU A 295 10.14 14.70 1.76
N ASP A 296 9.76 15.92 2.12
CA ASP A 296 10.63 16.85 2.82
C ASP A 296 10.74 16.43 4.30
N LEU A 297 11.96 16.20 4.77
CA LEU A 297 12.19 15.73 6.14
C LEU A 297 11.74 16.73 7.19
N ASN A 298 11.89 18.03 6.93
CA ASN A 298 11.62 19.09 7.90
C ASN A 298 10.15 19.49 7.88
N ALA A 299 9.57 19.62 6.69
CA ALA A 299 8.18 20.05 6.53
C ALA A 299 7.19 18.88 6.58
N GLY A 300 7.61 17.64 6.31
CA GLY A 300 6.72 16.47 6.22
C GLY A 300 5.73 16.55 5.07
N THR A 301 6.05 17.33 4.04
CA THR A 301 5.23 17.56 2.86
C THR A 301 5.81 16.85 1.64
N PRO A 302 4.97 16.50 0.65
CA PRO A 302 5.44 15.85 -0.57
C PRO A 302 6.40 16.74 -1.37
N ILE A 303 7.44 16.11 -1.91
CA ILE A 303 8.37 16.68 -2.89
C ILE A 303 8.53 15.69 -4.05
N THR A 304 9.24 16.07 -5.09
CA THR A 304 9.60 15.11 -6.13
C THR A 304 10.57 14.07 -5.56
N PRO A 305 10.27 12.76 -5.64
CA PRO A 305 11.15 11.73 -5.09
C PRO A 305 12.48 11.67 -5.85
N VAL A 306 13.54 11.43 -5.11
CA VAL A 306 14.89 11.21 -5.70
C VAL A 306 14.95 9.85 -6.39
N ARG A 307 14.14 8.88 -5.93
CA ARG A 307 14.11 7.52 -6.46
C ARG A 307 12.68 7.09 -6.76
N THR A 308 12.53 6.18 -7.73
CA THR A 308 11.23 5.60 -8.07
C THR A 308 10.95 4.42 -7.14
N VAL A 309 10.32 4.69 -6.00
CA VAL A 309 9.88 3.65 -5.04
C VAL A 309 8.62 2.93 -5.56
N PHE A 310 7.71 3.68 -6.19
CA PHE A 310 6.48 3.12 -6.77
C PHE A 310 6.51 3.19 -8.28
N SER A 311 6.12 2.12 -8.95
CA SER A 311 6.00 2.05 -10.41
C SER A 311 4.92 1.05 -10.82
N ILE A 312 4.52 1.07 -12.08
CA ILE A 312 3.61 0.07 -12.66
C ILE A 312 4.45 -0.95 -13.42
N GLN A 313 4.11 -2.23 -13.25
CA GLN A 313 4.69 -3.33 -14.01
C GLN A 313 3.61 -4.33 -14.45
N THR A 314 3.92 -5.18 -15.41
CA THR A 314 3.08 -6.32 -15.78
C THR A 314 3.07 -7.33 -14.63
N LYS A 315 1.89 -7.92 -14.36
CA LYS A 315 1.77 -9.04 -13.41
C LYS A 315 2.57 -10.24 -13.92
N ASN A 316 3.33 -10.87 -13.02
CA ASN A 316 4.07 -12.10 -13.31
C ASN A 316 3.16 -13.32 -13.16
#